data_7bdf346e8847f97ba95007df6ccb98b7
#
_entry.id   7bdf346e8847f97ba95007df6ccb98b7
#
_cell.length_a   1.000
_cell.length_b   1.000
_cell.length_c   1.000
_cell.angle_alpha   90.00
_cell.angle_beta   90.00
_cell.angle_gamma   90.00
#
_symmetry.space_group_name_H-M   'P 1'
#
loop_
_entity.id
_entity.type
_entity.pdbx_description
1 polymer ?
#
loop_
_entity_poly.entity_id
_entity_poly.type
_entity_poly.pdbx_seq_one_letter_code
_entity_poly.pdbx_strand_id
1 'polypeptide(L)'
;MELPNMNILSITPIYIAILGILFVPFTMRVGLYRVKNKIDLGDGNDDTLFKLNRGQGNFVETVPLAVVLLLLMELLGAGTTWLHTLGALLVGGRVLHYVGITGVGPGIGRPVGMFATFGVYAVASFWILLDVLG
;
A
#
# COMPACT_ATOMS: atom_id res chain seq x y z
N MET A 1 -5.27 13.92 36.99
CA MET A 1 -6.34 13.79 36.00
C MET A 1 -5.82 12.91 34.90
N GLU A 2 -6.17 11.62 34.96
CA GLU A 2 -5.84 10.71 33.88
C GLU A 2 -6.74 11.07 32.71
N LEU A 3 -6.11 11.49 31.60
CA LEU A 3 -6.83 11.62 30.33
C LEU A 3 -7.33 10.22 29.95
N PRO A 4 -8.62 10.04 29.62
CA PRO A 4 -9.07 8.75 29.14
C PRO A 4 -8.20 8.38 27.94
N ASN A 5 -7.71 7.12 27.91
CA ASN A 5 -7.00 6.55 26.77
C ASN A 5 -7.97 6.52 25.58
N MET A 6 -8.13 7.67 24.94
CA MET A 6 -8.87 7.76 23.68
C MET A 6 -7.91 7.27 22.58
N ASN A 7 -7.87 5.95 22.39
CA ASN A 7 -7.30 5.38 21.18
C ASN A 7 -8.21 5.74 20.01
N ILE A 8 -8.07 6.99 19.55
CA ILE A 8 -8.81 7.51 18.39
C ILE A 8 -8.47 6.70 17.14
N LEU A 9 -7.26 6.18 17.09
CA LEU A 9 -6.75 5.33 16.01
C LEU A 9 -6.41 3.95 16.58
N SER A 10 -7.11 2.92 16.16
CA SER A 10 -6.91 1.55 16.62
C SER A 10 -6.79 0.53 15.49
N ILE A 11 -7.34 0.81 14.33
CA ILE A 11 -7.42 -0.13 13.20
C ILE A 11 -6.42 0.24 12.10
N THR A 12 -6.49 1.45 11.58
CA THR A 12 -5.60 1.91 10.49
C THR A 12 -4.11 1.76 10.82
N PRO A 13 -3.64 2.04 12.06
CA PRO A 13 -2.24 1.83 12.42
C PRO A 13 -1.74 0.40 12.21
N ILE A 14 -2.59 -0.61 12.34
CA ILE A 14 -2.24 -2.01 12.09
C ILE A 14 -1.82 -2.19 10.63
N TYR A 15 -2.63 -1.70 9.71
CA TYR A 15 -2.37 -1.82 8.27
C TYR A 15 -1.20 -0.97 7.82
N ILE A 16 -1.03 0.23 8.41
CA ILE A 16 0.14 1.07 8.16
C ILE A 16 1.43 0.36 8.59
N ALA A 17 1.42 -0.26 9.77
CA ALA A 17 2.57 -1.02 10.25
C ALA A 17 2.92 -2.20 9.33
N ILE A 18 1.91 -2.94 8.86
CA ILE A 18 2.11 -4.03 7.89
C ILE A 18 2.70 -3.49 6.58
N LEU A 19 2.19 -2.38 6.05
CA LEU A 19 2.71 -1.75 4.84
C LEU A 19 4.15 -1.27 5.04
N GLY A 20 4.50 -0.74 6.22
CA GLY A 20 5.86 -0.38 6.57
C GLY A 20 6.82 -1.57 6.59
N ILE A 21 6.37 -2.70 7.14
CA ILE A 21 7.14 -3.96 7.13
C ILE A 21 7.34 -4.45 5.68
N LEU A 22 6.34 -4.37 4.82
CA LEU A 22 6.43 -4.77 3.41
C LEU A 22 7.35 -3.85 2.61
N PHE A 23 7.38 -2.56 2.92
CA PHE A 23 8.25 -1.59 2.26
C PHE A 23 9.72 -1.97 2.32
N VAL A 24 10.18 -2.52 3.45
CA VAL A 24 11.59 -2.89 3.65
C VAL A 24 12.08 -3.91 2.62
N PRO A 25 11.49 -5.12 2.49
CA PRO A 25 11.97 -6.09 1.50
C PRO A 25 11.74 -5.61 0.07
N PHE A 26 10.69 -4.85 -0.22
CA PHE A 26 10.44 -4.34 -1.57
C PHE A 26 11.53 -3.37 -2.01
N THR A 27 12.00 -2.52 -1.10
CA THR A 27 13.10 -1.59 -1.37
C THR A 27 14.45 -2.28 -1.34
N MET A 28 14.70 -3.16 -0.37
CA MET A 28 15.96 -3.89 -0.24
C MET A 28 16.27 -4.75 -1.47
N ARG A 29 15.28 -5.40 -2.06
CA ARG A 29 15.49 -6.20 -3.27
C ARG A 29 16.07 -5.39 -4.43
N VAL A 30 15.65 -4.14 -4.59
CA VAL A 30 16.23 -3.23 -5.58
C VAL A 30 17.71 -2.99 -5.28
N GLY A 31 18.02 -2.59 -4.05
CA GLY A 31 19.40 -2.29 -3.63
C GLY A 31 20.34 -3.50 -3.74
N LEU A 32 19.91 -4.65 -3.23
CA LEU A 32 20.71 -5.88 -3.28
C LEU A 32 20.95 -6.35 -4.72
N TYR A 33 19.93 -6.24 -5.59
CA TYR A 33 20.08 -6.59 -7.00
C TYR A 33 21.09 -5.67 -7.70
N ARG A 34 21.03 -4.36 -7.44
CA ARG A 34 22.00 -3.38 -7.96
C ARG A 34 23.45 -3.72 -7.57
N VAL A 35 23.66 -3.97 -6.28
CA VAL A 35 24.99 -4.32 -5.78
C VAL A 35 25.51 -5.59 -6.44
N LYS A 36 24.69 -6.64 -6.52
CA LYS A 36 25.05 -7.92 -7.13
C LYS A 36 25.42 -7.79 -8.61
N ASN A 37 24.70 -6.96 -9.35
CA ASN A 37 24.85 -6.82 -10.80
C ASN A 37 25.67 -5.58 -11.21
N LYS A 38 26.22 -4.83 -10.23
CA LYS A 38 27.07 -3.64 -10.46
C LYS A 38 26.38 -2.55 -11.30
N ILE A 39 25.09 -2.30 -11.00
CA ILE A 39 24.28 -1.26 -11.66
C ILE A 39 24.03 -0.16 -10.64
N ASP A 40 24.79 0.94 -10.71
CA ASP A 40 24.71 2.02 -9.72
C ASP A 40 23.42 2.84 -9.87
N LEU A 41 23.11 3.28 -11.08
CA LEU A 41 21.96 4.14 -11.40
C LEU A 41 21.23 3.62 -12.64
N GLY A 42 19.96 4.02 -12.79
CA GLY A 42 19.10 3.57 -13.88
C GLY A 42 18.74 2.10 -13.74
N ASP A 43 18.34 1.48 -14.82
CA ASP A 43 18.02 0.04 -14.88
C ASP A 43 19.07 -0.78 -15.63
N GLY A 44 20.06 -0.11 -16.26
CA GLY A 44 21.11 -0.75 -17.03
C GLY A 44 20.62 -1.61 -18.19
N ASN A 45 19.41 -1.36 -18.71
CA ASN A 45 18.67 -2.21 -19.65
C ASN A 45 18.44 -3.64 -19.12
N ASP A 46 18.43 -3.80 -17.79
CA ASP A 46 18.16 -5.07 -17.10
C ASP A 46 16.67 -5.19 -16.81
N ASP A 47 16.00 -6.15 -17.44
CA ASP A 47 14.55 -6.35 -17.32
C ASP A 47 14.14 -6.70 -15.87
N THR A 48 14.96 -7.44 -15.14
CA THR A 48 14.69 -7.79 -13.75
C THR A 48 14.75 -6.56 -12.86
N LEU A 49 15.79 -5.74 -13.00
CA LEU A 49 15.91 -4.51 -12.24
C LEU A 49 14.81 -3.51 -12.60
N PHE A 50 14.44 -3.41 -13.88
CA PHE A 50 13.29 -2.60 -14.30
C PHE A 50 12.01 -3.01 -13.57
N LYS A 51 11.70 -4.30 -13.51
CA LYS A 51 10.51 -4.82 -12.81
C LYS A 51 10.56 -4.57 -11.31
N LEU A 52 11.72 -4.76 -10.68
CA LEU A 52 11.90 -4.47 -9.25
C LEU A 52 11.69 -2.98 -8.95
N ASN A 53 12.26 -2.10 -9.77
CA ASN A 53 12.06 -0.65 -9.66
C ASN A 53 10.58 -0.28 -9.83
N ARG A 54 9.89 -0.87 -10.81
CA ARG A 54 8.46 -0.58 -11.03
C ARG A 54 7.59 -1.11 -9.91
N GLY A 55 7.91 -2.27 -9.33
CA GLY A 55 7.20 -2.82 -8.18
C GLY A 55 7.34 -1.94 -6.95
N GLN A 56 8.54 -1.55 -6.60
CA GLN A 56 8.83 -0.66 -5.49
C GLN A 56 8.26 0.75 -5.73
N GLY A 57 8.46 1.31 -6.92
CA GLY A 57 7.94 2.63 -7.29
C GLY A 57 6.42 2.71 -7.20
N ASN A 58 5.70 1.74 -7.74
CA ASN A 58 4.24 1.69 -7.66
C ASN A 58 3.72 1.61 -6.21
N PHE A 59 4.42 0.88 -5.35
CA PHE A 59 4.10 0.86 -3.93
C PHE A 59 4.23 2.26 -3.31
N VAL A 60 5.34 2.93 -3.54
CA VAL A 60 5.60 4.30 -3.03
C VAL A 60 4.63 5.33 -3.61
N GLU A 61 4.23 5.16 -4.85
CA GLU A 61 3.29 6.07 -5.53
C GLU A 61 1.84 5.93 -5.01
N THR A 62 1.44 4.72 -4.60
CA THR A 62 0.02 4.44 -4.31
C THR A 62 -0.31 4.31 -2.82
N VAL A 63 0.63 3.90 -1.97
CA VAL A 63 0.35 3.67 -0.55
C VAL A 63 0.12 4.95 0.26
N PRO A 64 0.92 6.03 0.12
CA PRO A 64 0.81 7.17 1.02
C PRO A 64 -0.56 7.84 1.03
N LEU A 65 -1.13 8.12 -0.13
CA LEU A 65 -2.45 8.75 -0.20
C LEU A 65 -3.56 7.78 0.26
N ALA A 66 -3.47 6.50 -0.06
CA ALA A 66 -4.43 5.50 0.43
C ALA A 66 -4.43 5.42 1.96
N VAL A 67 -3.25 5.46 2.58
CA VAL A 67 -3.11 5.51 4.04
C VAL A 67 -3.74 6.76 4.64
N VAL A 68 -3.53 7.93 4.03
CA VAL A 68 -4.15 9.18 4.47
C VAL A 68 -5.68 9.09 4.42
N LEU A 69 -6.24 8.52 3.35
CA LEU A 69 -7.69 8.32 3.25
C LEU A 69 -8.23 7.40 4.34
N LEU A 70 -7.55 6.28 4.63
CA LEU A 70 -7.97 5.36 5.70
C LEU A 70 -7.87 6.01 7.09
N LEU A 71 -6.81 6.79 7.34
CA LEU A 71 -6.66 7.55 8.59
C LEU A 71 -7.81 8.55 8.77
N LEU A 72 -8.14 9.30 7.70
CA LEU A 72 -9.26 10.24 7.74
C LEU A 72 -10.59 9.53 8.00
N MET A 73 -10.84 8.40 7.36
CA MET A 73 -12.06 7.60 7.63
C MET A 73 -12.14 7.22 9.11
N GLU A 74 -11.05 6.72 9.71
CA GLU A 74 -11.04 6.33 11.12
C GLU A 74 -11.25 7.53 12.04
N LEU A 75 -10.61 8.65 11.77
CA LEU A 75 -10.79 9.90 12.53
C LEU A 75 -12.21 10.46 12.43
N LEU A 76 -12.87 10.28 11.29
CA LEU A 76 -14.26 10.69 11.07
C LEU A 76 -15.28 9.66 11.63
N GLY A 77 -14.81 8.57 12.23
CA GLY A 77 -15.67 7.59 12.90
C GLY A 77 -16.22 6.48 12.00
N ALA A 78 -15.55 6.17 10.91
CA ALA A 78 -15.94 5.04 10.06
C ALA A 78 -15.99 3.72 10.86
N GLY A 79 -16.98 2.89 10.55
CA GLY A 79 -17.17 1.61 11.24
C GLY A 79 -15.99 0.65 11.05
N THR A 80 -15.76 -0.19 12.06
CA THR A 80 -14.63 -1.14 12.10
C THR A 80 -14.58 -2.07 10.90
N THR A 81 -15.73 -2.52 10.41
CA THR A 81 -15.84 -3.39 9.23
C THR A 81 -15.30 -2.71 7.98
N TRP A 82 -15.62 -1.43 7.75
CA TRP A 82 -15.09 -0.65 6.64
C TRP A 82 -13.56 -0.54 6.70
N LEU A 83 -13.04 -0.18 7.86
CA LEU A 83 -11.59 0.03 8.05
C LEU A 83 -10.80 -1.27 7.87
N HIS A 84 -11.27 -2.38 8.44
CA HIS A 84 -10.63 -3.68 8.25
C HIS A 84 -10.72 -4.16 6.80
N THR A 85 -11.86 -4.01 6.16
CA THR A 85 -12.05 -4.43 4.76
C THR A 85 -11.13 -3.66 3.84
N LEU A 86 -11.13 -2.33 3.93
CA LEU A 86 -10.29 -1.49 3.06
C LEU A 86 -8.80 -1.62 3.38
N GLY A 87 -8.43 -1.75 4.66
CA GLY A 87 -7.06 -2.00 5.07
C GLY A 87 -6.52 -3.32 4.53
N ALA A 88 -7.28 -4.40 4.68
CA ALA A 88 -6.92 -5.72 4.15
C ALA A 88 -6.87 -5.72 2.62
N LEU A 89 -7.80 -5.04 1.96
CA LEU A 89 -7.82 -4.90 0.50
C LEU A 89 -6.60 -4.12 0.00
N LEU A 90 -6.20 -3.06 0.69
CA LEU A 90 -4.99 -2.29 0.36
C LEU A 90 -3.74 -3.15 0.50
N VAL A 91 -3.53 -3.78 1.64
CA VAL A 91 -2.35 -4.63 1.90
C VAL A 91 -2.31 -5.79 0.90
N GLY A 92 -3.39 -6.55 0.78
CA GLY A 92 -3.49 -7.67 -0.16
C GLY A 92 -3.28 -7.24 -1.61
N GLY A 93 -3.89 -6.13 -2.01
CA GLY A 93 -3.72 -5.55 -3.34
C GLY A 93 -2.28 -5.15 -3.64
N ARG A 94 -1.57 -4.58 -2.68
CA ARG A 94 -0.16 -4.21 -2.85
C ARG A 94 0.76 -5.42 -2.95
N VAL A 95 0.53 -6.46 -2.15
CA VAL A 95 1.29 -7.72 -2.25
C VAL A 95 1.04 -8.38 -3.61
N LEU A 96 -0.22 -8.52 -4.02
CA LEU A 96 -0.57 -9.13 -5.33
C LEU A 96 0.05 -8.35 -6.49
N HIS A 97 -0.03 -7.02 -6.46
CA HIS A 97 0.58 -6.20 -7.50
C HIS A 97 2.10 -6.40 -7.57
N TYR A 98 2.77 -6.37 -6.41
CA TYR A 98 4.22 -6.51 -6.35
C TYR A 98 4.69 -7.88 -6.86
N VAL A 99 4.09 -8.96 -6.39
CA VAL A 99 4.47 -10.31 -6.85
C VAL A 99 4.16 -10.53 -8.32
N GLY A 100 3.09 -9.93 -8.83
CA GLY A 100 2.71 -10.00 -10.23
C GLY A 100 3.65 -9.24 -11.16
N ILE A 101 4.10 -8.05 -10.77
CA ILE A 101 5.00 -7.23 -11.61
C ILE A 101 6.45 -7.71 -11.54
N THR A 102 6.89 -8.23 -10.40
CA THR A 102 8.28 -8.70 -10.22
C THR A 102 8.51 -10.13 -10.69
N GLY A 103 7.48 -10.84 -11.12
CA GLY A 103 7.58 -12.21 -11.60
C GLY A 103 7.73 -13.27 -10.50
N VAL A 104 7.57 -12.90 -9.22
CA VAL A 104 7.57 -13.85 -8.10
C VAL A 104 6.29 -14.68 -8.08
N GLY A 105 5.19 -14.09 -8.56
CA GLY A 105 3.87 -14.73 -8.63
C GLY A 105 3.23 -14.59 -10.01
N PRO A 106 1.98 -15.06 -10.15
CA PRO A 106 1.26 -15.00 -11.43
C PRO A 106 1.04 -13.55 -11.88
N GLY A 107 1.25 -13.28 -13.16
CA GLY A 107 1.16 -11.94 -13.75
C GLY A 107 -0.20 -11.27 -13.57
N ILE A 108 -1.29 -12.05 -13.40
CA ILE A 108 -2.62 -11.54 -13.08
C ILE A 108 -2.67 -10.77 -11.74
N GLY A 109 -1.74 -11.01 -10.84
CA GLY A 109 -1.63 -10.28 -9.58
C GLY A 109 -1.43 -8.77 -9.79
N ARG A 110 -0.76 -8.37 -10.86
CA ARG A 110 -0.55 -6.95 -11.20
C ARG A 110 -1.86 -6.20 -11.42
N PRO A 111 -2.71 -6.54 -12.39
CA PRO A 111 -3.98 -5.83 -12.58
C PRO A 111 -4.95 -6.03 -11.40
N VAL A 112 -5.05 -7.22 -10.83
CA VAL A 112 -5.91 -7.47 -9.68
C VAL A 112 -5.52 -6.59 -8.50
N GLY A 113 -4.23 -6.47 -8.19
CA GLY A 113 -3.73 -5.60 -7.13
C GLY A 113 -4.01 -4.12 -7.39
N MET A 114 -3.92 -3.67 -8.64
CA MET A 114 -4.28 -2.29 -9.02
C MET A 114 -5.77 -2.01 -8.85
N PHE A 115 -6.64 -2.90 -9.33
CA PHE A 115 -8.09 -2.73 -9.16
C PHE A 115 -8.49 -2.75 -7.69
N ALA A 116 -7.88 -3.61 -6.86
CA ALA A 116 -8.10 -3.61 -5.42
C ALA A 116 -7.73 -2.24 -4.80
N THR A 117 -6.59 -1.68 -5.19
CA THR A 117 -6.16 -0.37 -4.71
C THR A 117 -7.07 0.76 -5.19
N PHE A 118 -7.50 0.74 -6.45
CA PHE A 118 -8.50 1.71 -6.95
C PHE A 118 -9.83 1.60 -6.22
N GLY A 119 -10.24 0.39 -5.85
CA GLY A 119 -11.41 0.17 -5.00
C GLY A 119 -11.28 0.85 -3.64
N VAL A 120 -10.12 0.75 -3.00
CA VAL A 120 -9.83 1.47 -1.74
C VAL A 120 -9.94 2.98 -1.93
N TYR A 121 -9.32 3.53 -2.98
CA TYR A 121 -9.41 4.95 -3.29
C TYR A 121 -10.85 5.42 -3.51
N ALA A 122 -11.59 4.70 -4.34
CA ALA A 122 -12.96 5.07 -4.66
C ALA A 122 -13.85 5.03 -3.41
N VAL A 123 -13.86 3.91 -2.69
CA VAL A 123 -14.73 3.73 -1.52
C VAL A 123 -14.37 4.72 -0.41
N ALA A 124 -13.09 4.86 -0.08
CA ALA A 124 -12.66 5.78 0.98
C ALA A 124 -12.99 7.23 0.63
N SER A 125 -12.71 7.66 -0.61
CA SER A 125 -12.99 9.03 -1.05
C SER A 125 -14.48 9.34 -1.04
N PHE A 126 -15.32 8.46 -1.59
CA PHE A 126 -16.76 8.64 -1.58
C PHE A 126 -17.34 8.63 -0.17
N TRP A 127 -16.88 7.72 0.69
CA TRP A 127 -17.32 7.67 2.07
C TRP A 127 -17.03 9.00 2.80
N ILE A 128 -15.79 9.52 2.67
CA ILE A 128 -15.38 10.79 3.28
C ILE A 128 -16.24 11.94 2.76
N LEU A 129 -16.46 12.02 1.44
CA LEU A 129 -17.29 13.07 0.84
C LEU A 129 -18.72 13.02 1.35
N LEU A 130 -19.33 11.84 1.45
CA LEU A 130 -20.68 11.69 1.97
C LEU A 130 -20.77 12.06 3.45
N ASP A 131 -19.78 11.72 4.26
CA ASP A 131 -19.75 12.05 5.68
C ASP A 131 -19.60 13.55 5.92
N VAL A 132 -18.73 14.23 5.15
CA VAL A 132 -18.44 15.65 5.34
C VAL A 132 -19.51 16.55 4.72
N LEU A 133 -20.15 16.14 3.63
CA LEU A 133 -21.15 16.95 2.89
C LEU A 133 -22.59 16.63 3.29
N GLY A 134 -22.85 15.49 3.91
CA GLY A 134 -24.19 15.03 4.35
C GLY A 134 -24.49 15.44 5.75
#